data_18c4c17ae0a0541fe3c80f0f88055989
#
_entry.id   18c4c17ae0a0541fe3c80f0f88055989
#
_cell.length_a   1.000
_cell.length_b   1.000
_cell.length_c   1.000
_cell.angle_alpha   90.00
_cell.angle_beta   90.00
_cell.angle_gamma   90.00
#
_symmetry.space_group_name_H-M   'P 1'
#
loop_
_entity.id
_entity.type
_entity.pdbx_description
1 polymer ?
#
loop_
_entity_poly.entity_id
_entity_poly.type
_entity_poly.pdbx_seq_one_letter_code
_entity_poly.pdbx_strand_id
1 'polypeptide(L)'
;MGPVFNDEQRKKAIFILESPLAKLSELYSAEIKDLAVLWCYYSGKIEGNTYTYVETEALLKDGITSEKRYEDAKMLKNLYNTFTSELEYIHKFQNQEIINEATLFRIHQSISTGLVSNEESDLLRTCAVRISGTLYTPPKNQQEIKSKLNEILFQQEEYVNPLERAVFLHCNLARLQPFIDGNKRTARMIESVALMNADIIPVYSAKDADILKYRKALIAFYETEDYSSYADYFLDRQIERIKEIE
;
A
#
# COMPACT_ATOMS: atom_id res chain seq x y z
N MET A 1 1.04 21.97 -6.95
CA MET A 1 1.67 20.98 -6.04
C MET A 1 3.17 20.94 -6.24
N GLY A 2 3.96 20.70 -5.19
CA GLY A 2 5.39 20.47 -5.33
C GLY A 2 5.67 19.09 -5.96
N PRO A 3 6.88 18.88 -6.52
CA PRO A 3 7.28 17.59 -7.06
C PRO A 3 7.29 16.53 -5.94
N VAL A 4 6.88 15.29 -6.26
CA VAL A 4 6.96 14.17 -5.31
C VAL A 4 8.42 13.78 -5.05
N PHE A 5 9.25 13.79 -6.10
CA PHE A 5 10.68 13.47 -6.04
C PHE A 5 11.54 14.69 -6.31
N ASN A 6 12.58 14.88 -5.51
CA ASN A 6 13.68 15.78 -5.82
C ASN A 6 14.63 15.16 -6.86
N ASP A 7 15.65 15.89 -7.29
CA ASP A 7 16.56 15.45 -8.35
C ASP A 7 17.35 14.19 -8.01
N GLU A 8 17.74 13.99 -6.75
CA GLU A 8 18.42 12.76 -6.32
C GLU A 8 17.48 11.55 -6.31
N GLN A 9 16.26 11.75 -5.82
CA GLN A 9 15.22 10.72 -5.83
C GLN A 9 14.81 10.34 -7.26
N ARG A 10 14.78 11.29 -8.19
CA ARG A 10 14.56 10.99 -9.60
C ARG A 10 15.66 10.13 -10.22
N LYS A 11 16.92 10.34 -9.85
CA LYS A 11 18.03 9.47 -10.29
C LYS A 11 17.86 8.05 -9.75
N LYS A 12 17.49 7.90 -8.48
CA LYS A 12 17.16 6.60 -7.88
C LYS A 12 15.98 5.93 -8.62
N ALA A 13 14.95 6.69 -8.95
CA ALA A 13 13.78 6.20 -9.69
C ALA A 13 14.16 5.69 -11.09
N ILE A 14 15.01 6.42 -11.82
CA ILE A 14 15.52 5.99 -13.13
C ILE A 14 16.27 4.65 -13.00
N PHE A 15 17.18 4.54 -12.03
CA PHE A 15 17.91 3.29 -11.77
C PHE A 15 16.95 2.09 -11.55
N ILE A 16 15.88 2.27 -10.76
CA ILE A 16 14.88 1.23 -10.50
C ILE A 16 14.14 0.86 -11.80
N LEU A 17 13.69 1.87 -12.56
CA LEU A 17 12.90 1.65 -13.79
C LEU A 17 13.69 0.95 -14.89
N GLU A 18 15.01 1.15 -14.94
CA GLU A 18 15.91 0.53 -15.92
C GLU A 18 16.37 -0.88 -15.51
N SER A 19 16.23 -1.26 -14.23
CA SER A 19 16.67 -2.57 -13.73
C SER A 19 15.68 -3.69 -14.11
N PRO A 20 16.14 -4.75 -14.80
CA PRO A 20 15.32 -5.94 -15.02
C PRO A 20 14.87 -6.61 -13.70
N LEU A 21 15.70 -6.52 -12.65
CA LEU A 21 15.40 -7.10 -11.35
C LEU A 21 14.24 -6.40 -10.61
N ALA A 22 13.81 -5.22 -11.07
CA ALA A 22 12.63 -4.54 -10.55
C ALA A 22 11.33 -4.97 -11.25
N LYS A 23 11.39 -5.79 -12.32
CA LYS A 23 10.23 -6.16 -13.13
C LYS A 23 9.44 -7.30 -12.52
N LEU A 24 8.13 -7.09 -12.39
CA LEU A 24 7.20 -8.10 -11.90
C LEU A 24 7.08 -9.29 -12.88
N SER A 25 7.15 -9.01 -14.17
CA SER A 25 7.10 -10.01 -15.25
C SER A 25 8.28 -10.97 -15.25
N GLU A 26 9.38 -10.63 -14.59
CA GLU A 26 10.55 -11.50 -14.45
C GLU A 26 10.42 -12.52 -13.30
N LEU A 27 9.41 -12.37 -12.43
CA LEU A 27 9.19 -13.30 -11.32
C LEU A 27 8.47 -14.57 -11.75
N TYR A 28 8.94 -15.71 -11.24
CA TYR A 28 8.22 -16.98 -11.35
C TYR A 28 6.99 -17.01 -10.41
N SER A 29 6.04 -17.89 -10.71
CA SER A 29 4.80 -18.03 -9.94
C SER A 29 5.04 -18.31 -8.43
N ALA A 30 6.13 -19.02 -8.08
CA ALA A 30 6.50 -19.27 -6.69
C ALA A 30 6.93 -17.97 -6.00
N GLU A 31 7.77 -17.16 -6.66
CA GLU A 31 8.27 -15.89 -6.13
C GLU A 31 7.14 -14.86 -5.95
N ILE A 32 6.15 -14.87 -6.85
CA ILE A 32 4.94 -14.03 -6.72
C ILE A 32 4.14 -14.42 -5.46
N LYS A 33 4.01 -15.72 -5.16
CA LYS A 33 3.36 -16.18 -3.92
C LYS A 33 4.13 -15.76 -2.68
N ASP A 34 5.45 -15.85 -2.71
CA ASP A 34 6.31 -15.42 -1.60
C ASP A 34 6.22 -13.90 -1.40
N LEU A 35 6.20 -13.14 -2.49
CA LEU A 35 5.97 -11.69 -2.47
C LEU A 35 4.62 -11.35 -1.80
N ALA A 36 3.55 -12.05 -2.15
CA ALA A 36 2.23 -11.84 -1.57
C ALA A 36 2.22 -12.13 -0.05
N VAL A 37 2.87 -13.22 0.38
CA VAL A 37 3.01 -13.56 1.82
C VAL A 37 3.79 -12.48 2.56
N LEU A 38 4.93 -12.05 2.02
CA LEU A 38 5.76 -11.00 2.62
C LEU A 38 5.00 -9.68 2.73
N TRP A 39 4.26 -9.31 1.68
CA TRP A 39 3.42 -8.12 1.68
C TRP A 39 2.34 -8.17 2.78
N CYS A 40 1.67 -9.32 2.92
CA CYS A 40 0.66 -9.51 3.96
C CYS A 40 1.25 -9.42 5.37
N TYR A 41 2.39 -10.07 5.60
CA TYR A 41 3.09 -9.99 6.87
C TYR A 41 3.47 -8.55 7.24
N TYR A 42 4.11 -7.83 6.31
CA TYR A 42 4.51 -6.44 6.50
C TYR A 42 3.29 -5.55 6.79
N SER A 43 2.26 -5.64 5.95
CA SER A 43 1.05 -4.84 6.10
C SER A 43 0.33 -5.13 7.41
N GLY A 44 0.23 -6.39 7.81
CA GLY A 44 -0.34 -6.81 9.10
C GLY A 44 0.49 -6.31 10.28
N LYS A 45 1.81 -6.43 10.22
CA LYS A 45 2.73 -6.02 11.29
C LYS A 45 2.62 -4.51 11.60
N ILE A 46 2.48 -3.67 10.58
CA ILE A 46 2.25 -2.23 10.75
C ILE A 46 0.98 -1.95 11.54
N GLU A 47 -0.06 -2.73 11.34
CA GLU A 47 -1.36 -2.61 12.03
C GLU A 47 -1.39 -3.32 13.40
N GLY A 48 -0.27 -3.89 13.84
CA GLY A 48 -0.18 -4.56 15.14
C GLY A 48 -0.67 -6.02 15.12
N ASN A 49 -0.75 -6.66 13.95
CA ASN A 49 -1.02 -8.09 13.82
C ASN A 49 0.05 -8.90 14.57
N THR A 50 -0.37 -9.95 15.25
CA THR A 50 0.49 -10.72 16.16
C THR A 50 1.16 -11.92 15.50
N TYR A 51 0.81 -12.27 14.27
CA TYR A 51 1.44 -13.35 13.52
C TYR A 51 2.92 -13.06 13.23
N THR A 52 3.77 -14.06 13.41
CA THR A 52 5.15 -14.05 12.90
C THR A 52 5.15 -14.29 11.39
N TYR A 53 6.31 -14.13 10.75
CA TYR A 53 6.41 -14.43 9.30
C TYR A 53 6.11 -15.89 9.01
N VAL A 54 6.66 -16.83 9.80
CA VAL A 54 6.44 -18.28 9.63
C VAL A 54 4.97 -18.65 9.82
N GLU A 55 4.30 -18.09 10.82
CA GLU A 55 2.86 -18.32 11.07
C GLU A 55 2.01 -17.70 9.93
N THR A 56 2.41 -16.57 9.40
CA THR A 56 1.74 -15.94 8.25
C THR A 56 1.87 -16.80 7.00
N GLU A 57 3.07 -17.32 6.74
CA GLU A 57 3.32 -18.22 5.61
C GLU A 57 2.51 -19.51 5.75
N ALA A 58 2.53 -20.17 6.89
CA ALA A 58 1.75 -21.38 7.18
C ALA A 58 0.24 -21.13 7.02
N LEU A 59 -0.26 -19.98 7.50
CA LEU A 59 -1.66 -19.60 7.35
C LEU A 59 -2.07 -19.42 5.88
N LEU A 60 -1.24 -18.73 5.09
CA LEU A 60 -1.60 -18.30 3.74
C LEU A 60 -1.31 -19.37 2.68
N LYS A 61 -0.25 -20.17 2.86
CA LYS A 61 0.11 -21.25 1.92
C LYS A 61 -0.57 -22.58 2.26
N ASP A 62 -0.62 -22.93 3.55
CA ASP A 62 -1.01 -24.26 4.00
C ASP A 62 -2.37 -24.29 4.73
N GLY A 63 -2.94 -23.11 5.02
CA GLY A 63 -4.20 -22.99 5.76
C GLY A 63 -4.08 -23.26 7.26
N ILE A 64 -2.85 -23.42 7.78
CA ILE A 64 -2.58 -23.72 9.19
C ILE A 64 -2.77 -22.45 10.02
N THR A 65 -3.67 -22.52 11.01
CA THR A 65 -3.93 -21.43 11.96
C THR A 65 -3.12 -21.59 13.23
N SER A 66 -2.67 -20.47 13.80
CA SER A 66 -2.08 -20.42 15.15
C SER A 66 -3.15 -20.10 16.20
N GLU A 67 -2.83 -20.32 17.48
CA GLU A 67 -3.66 -19.88 18.63
C GLU A 67 -3.59 -18.36 18.83
N LYS A 68 -4.03 -17.61 17.80
CA LYS A 68 -4.03 -16.14 17.75
C LYS A 68 -5.47 -15.63 17.56
N ARG A 69 -5.66 -14.31 17.66
CA ARG A 69 -6.98 -13.71 17.47
C ARG A 69 -7.51 -14.01 16.07
N TYR A 70 -8.80 -14.30 16.00
CA TYR A 70 -9.48 -14.55 14.72
C TYR A 70 -9.30 -13.38 13.75
N GLU A 71 -9.41 -12.16 14.24
CA GLU A 71 -9.27 -10.93 13.46
C GLU A 71 -7.88 -10.80 12.82
N ASP A 72 -6.82 -11.25 13.51
CA ASP A 72 -5.45 -11.23 12.99
C ASP A 72 -5.31 -12.18 11.80
N ALA A 73 -5.83 -13.41 11.91
CA ALA A 73 -5.85 -14.37 10.80
C ALA A 73 -6.73 -13.87 9.63
N LYS A 74 -7.91 -13.31 9.97
CA LYS A 74 -8.85 -12.77 8.98
C LYS A 74 -8.22 -11.62 8.20
N MET A 75 -7.54 -10.70 8.88
CA MET A 75 -6.82 -9.59 8.24
C MET A 75 -5.81 -10.11 7.21
N LEU A 76 -4.96 -11.07 7.59
CA LEU A 76 -3.95 -11.61 6.69
C LEU A 76 -4.57 -12.30 5.47
N LYS A 77 -5.62 -13.10 5.67
CA LYS A 77 -6.34 -13.76 4.56
C LYS A 77 -6.99 -12.74 3.61
N ASN A 78 -7.61 -11.68 4.14
CA ASN A 78 -8.18 -10.61 3.31
C ASN A 78 -7.10 -9.91 2.49
N LEU A 79 -5.97 -9.55 3.12
CA LEU A 79 -4.84 -8.93 2.44
C LEU A 79 -4.30 -9.81 1.32
N TYR A 80 -4.12 -11.11 1.58
CA TYR A 80 -3.61 -12.06 0.60
C TYR A 80 -4.58 -12.23 -0.59
N ASN A 81 -5.85 -12.44 -0.31
CA ASN A 81 -6.87 -12.59 -1.35
C ASN A 81 -6.96 -11.31 -2.20
N THR A 82 -6.90 -10.13 -1.56
CA THR A 82 -6.91 -8.87 -2.30
C THR A 82 -5.68 -8.74 -3.19
N PHE A 83 -4.48 -8.97 -2.66
CA PHE A 83 -3.24 -8.86 -3.43
C PHE A 83 -3.24 -9.79 -4.65
N THR A 84 -3.60 -11.06 -4.46
CA THR A 84 -3.63 -12.04 -5.55
C THR A 84 -4.72 -11.72 -6.58
N SER A 85 -5.91 -11.29 -6.14
CA SER A 85 -6.99 -10.88 -7.03
C SER A 85 -6.63 -9.63 -7.85
N GLU A 86 -5.97 -8.63 -7.25
CA GLU A 86 -5.51 -7.45 -7.98
C GLU A 86 -4.45 -7.81 -9.01
N LEU A 87 -3.53 -8.71 -8.68
CA LEU A 87 -2.53 -9.17 -9.63
C LEU A 87 -3.17 -9.90 -10.83
N GLU A 88 -4.15 -10.78 -10.58
CA GLU A 88 -4.91 -11.45 -11.63
C GLU A 88 -5.69 -10.45 -12.49
N TYR A 89 -6.27 -9.43 -11.85
CA TYR A 89 -7.01 -8.37 -12.52
C TYR A 89 -6.11 -7.57 -13.45
N ILE A 90 -4.94 -7.15 -12.97
CA ILE A 90 -3.95 -6.41 -13.74
C ILE A 90 -3.48 -7.22 -14.96
N HIS A 91 -3.18 -8.52 -14.77
CA HIS A 91 -2.81 -9.41 -15.88
C HIS A 91 -3.92 -9.53 -16.92
N LYS A 92 -5.19 -9.65 -16.48
CA LYS A 92 -6.36 -9.73 -17.36
C LYS A 92 -6.53 -8.46 -18.21
N PHE A 93 -6.23 -7.30 -17.66
CA PHE A 93 -6.34 -6.00 -18.33
C PHE A 93 -5.01 -5.50 -18.92
N GLN A 94 -4.00 -6.37 -19.06
CA GLN A 94 -2.71 -6.08 -19.68
C GLN A 94 -2.01 -4.86 -19.05
N ASN A 95 -1.99 -4.82 -17.72
CA ASN A 95 -1.37 -3.74 -16.93
C ASN A 95 -1.99 -2.33 -17.15
N GLN A 96 -3.27 -2.28 -17.44
CA GLN A 96 -4.01 -1.03 -17.69
C GLN A 96 -5.18 -0.84 -16.71
N GLU A 97 -5.05 -1.31 -15.48
CA GLU A 97 -6.07 -1.04 -14.47
C GLU A 97 -6.15 0.46 -14.16
N ILE A 98 -7.35 1.00 -14.27
CA ILE A 98 -7.60 2.41 -13.94
C ILE A 98 -7.76 2.54 -12.43
N ILE A 99 -6.88 3.30 -11.78
CA ILE A 99 -7.01 3.63 -10.36
C ILE A 99 -7.98 4.79 -10.21
N ASN A 100 -9.22 4.45 -9.91
CA ASN A 100 -10.31 5.41 -9.70
C ASN A 100 -11.04 5.09 -8.38
N GLU A 101 -12.15 5.79 -8.14
CA GLU A 101 -12.96 5.58 -6.94
C GLU A 101 -13.49 4.14 -6.84
N ALA A 102 -13.93 3.55 -7.94
CA ALA A 102 -14.45 2.18 -7.93
C ALA A 102 -13.35 1.17 -7.56
N THR A 103 -12.13 1.35 -8.08
CA THR A 103 -10.95 0.56 -7.70
C THR A 103 -10.66 0.71 -6.20
N LEU A 104 -10.66 1.93 -5.68
CA LEU A 104 -10.41 2.20 -4.26
C LEU A 104 -11.44 1.51 -3.35
N PHE A 105 -12.72 1.63 -3.67
CA PHE A 105 -13.79 1.00 -2.88
C PHE A 105 -13.74 -0.54 -2.96
N ARG A 106 -13.55 -1.11 -4.14
CA ARG A 106 -13.41 -2.56 -4.33
C ARG A 106 -12.26 -3.13 -3.49
N ILE A 107 -11.11 -2.47 -3.50
CA ILE A 107 -9.94 -2.88 -2.70
C ILE A 107 -10.24 -2.73 -1.20
N HIS A 108 -10.82 -1.61 -0.79
CA HIS A 108 -11.17 -1.41 0.62
C HIS A 108 -12.17 -2.45 1.13
N GLN A 109 -13.23 -2.74 0.38
CA GLN A 109 -14.21 -3.78 0.71
C GLN A 109 -13.55 -5.14 0.90
N SER A 110 -12.68 -5.54 -0.05
CA SER A 110 -11.96 -6.81 0.01
C SER A 110 -11.08 -6.91 1.27
N ILE A 111 -10.29 -5.87 1.56
CA ILE A 111 -9.42 -5.80 2.74
C ILE A 111 -10.21 -5.79 4.05
N SER A 112 -11.38 -5.19 4.07
CA SER A 112 -12.20 -4.95 5.26
C SER A 112 -13.25 -6.04 5.52
N THR A 113 -13.41 -7.02 4.63
CA THR A 113 -14.42 -8.08 4.72
C THR A 113 -14.41 -8.78 6.08
N GLY A 114 -15.52 -8.67 6.84
CA GLY A 114 -15.69 -9.27 8.16
C GLY A 114 -14.82 -8.66 9.27
N LEU A 115 -14.17 -7.51 9.02
CA LEU A 115 -13.44 -6.70 10.00
C LEU A 115 -14.17 -5.37 10.25
N VAL A 116 -14.92 -4.91 9.28
CA VAL A 116 -15.78 -3.71 9.33
C VAL A 116 -17.18 -4.18 8.92
N SER A 117 -18.23 -3.51 9.37
CA SER A 117 -19.59 -3.83 8.94
C SER A 117 -19.75 -3.60 7.42
N ASN A 118 -20.60 -4.39 6.76
CA ASN A 118 -20.81 -4.23 5.32
C ASN A 118 -21.34 -2.82 4.98
N GLU A 119 -22.16 -2.26 5.84
CA GLU A 119 -22.73 -0.92 5.66
C GLU A 119 -21.66 0.18 5.69
N GLU A 120 -20.59 -0.01 6.48
CA GLU A 120 -19.50 0.96 6.62
C GLU A 120 -18.39 0.74 5.60
N SER A 121 -18.20 -0.48 5.09
CA SER A 121 -17.15 -0.81 4.13
C SER A 121 -17.39 -0.18 2.75
N ASP A 122 -18.65 0.11 2.41
CA ASP A 122 -19.08 0.63 1.11
C ASP A 122 -19.18 2.16 1.08
N LEU A 123 -18.84 2.85 2.17
CA LEU A 123 -19.08 4.27 2.30
C LEU A 123 -17.82 5.03 2.76
N LEU A 124 -17.73 6.27 2.32
CA LEU A 124 -16.85 7.24 2.98
C LEU A 124 -17.37 7.49 4.39
N ARG A 125 -16.46 7.54 5.36
CA ARG A 125 -16.85 7.78 6.76
C ARG A 125 -17.59 9.10 6.95
N THR A 126 -18.49 9.09 7.90
CA THR A 126 -19.24 10.28 8.36
C THR A 126 -18.76 10.78 9.73
N CYS A 127 -17.86 10.04 10.39
CA CYS A 127 -17.32 10.38 11.70
C CYS A 127 -15.87 10.86 11.63
N ALA A 128 -15.43 11.54 12.68
CA ALA A 128 -14.04 11.95 12.84
C ALA A 128 -13.17 10.75 13.20
N VAL A 129 -11.98 10.67 12.59
CA VAL A 129 -10.93 9.71 12.93
C VAL A 129 -9.67 10.44 13.37
N ARG A 130 -8.78 9.73 14.06
CA ARG A 130 -7.47 10.24 14.48
C ARG A 130 -6.37 9.29 13.98
N ILE A 131 -5.22 9.85 13.65
CA ILE A 131 -4.03 9.09 13.32
C ILE A 131 -3.09 9.15 14.54
N SER A 132 -2.71 7.98 15.05
CA SER A 132 -1.80 7.90 16.20
C SER A 132 -0.41 8.40 15.84
N GLY A 133 0.22 9.16 16.72
CA GLY A 133 1.60 9.62 16.58
C GLY A 133 1.77 10.94 15.81
N THR A 134 0.69 11.63 15.45
CA THR A 134 0.71 12.94 14.79
C THR A 134 -0.33 13.90 15.38
N LEU A 135 -0.09 15.20 15.24
CA LEU A 135 -1.06 16.25 15.54
C LEU A 135 -2.02 16.54 14.37
N TYR A 136 -1.72 16.03 13.19
CA TYR A 136 -2.58 16.18 12.02
C TYR A 136 -3.95 15.51 12.28
N THR A 137 -5.01 16.21 11.91
CA THR A 137 -6.39 15.71 12.02
C THR A 137 -7.00 15.61 10.61
N PRO A 138 -7.38 14.41 10.16
CA PRO A 138 -8.06 14.25 8.87
C PRO A 138 -9.39 15.03 8.81
N PRO A 139 -9.87 15.37 7.59
CA PRO A 139 -11.16 16.01 7.40
C PRO A 139 -12.29 15.25 8.11
N LYS A 140 -13.26 15.98 8.66
CA LYS A 140 -14.39 15.39 9.41
C LYS A 140 -15.67 15.27 8.58
N ASN A 141 -15.79 16.12 7.58
CA ASN A 141 -17.00 16.23 6.75
C ASN A 141 -16.88 15.31 5.54
N GLN A 142 -17.91 14.49 5.31
CA GLN A 142 -17.93 13.53 4.18
C GLN A 142 -17.80 14.21 2.81
N GLN A 143 -18.40 15.39 2.64
CA GLN A 143 -18.28 16.14 1.39
C GLN A 143 -16.85 16.63 1.15
N GLU A 144 -16.17 17.09 2.21
CA GLU A 144 -14.74 17.47 2.14
C GLU A 144 -13.87 16.24 1.82
N ILE A 145 -14.14 15.10 2.47
CA ILE A 145 -13.44 13.83 2.18
C ILE A 145 -13.62 13.46 0.71
N LYS A 146 -14.85 13.52 0.20
CA LYS A 146 -15.16 13.21 -1.20
C LYS A 146 -14.46 14.17 -2.17
N SER A 147 -14.48 15.46 -1.88
CA SER A 147 -13.79 16.46 -2.71
C SER A 147 -12.29 16.21 -2.79
N LYS A 148 -11.65 15.98 -1.63
CA LYS A 148 -10.20 15.68 -1.57
C LYS A 148 -9.86 14.34 -2.21
N LEU A 149 -10.72 13.33 -2.07
CA LEU A 149 -10.52 12.05 -2.75
C LEU A 149 -10.54 12.22 -4.27
N ASN A 150 -11.53 12.95 -4.80
CA ASN A 150 -11.62 13.24 -6.23
C ASN A 150 -10.39 14.02 -6.73
N GLU A 151 -9.91 14.98 -5.93
CA GLU A 151 -8.69 15.73 -6.24
C GLU A 151 -7.46 14.82 -6.31
N ILE A 152 -7.27 13.92 -5.35
CA ILE A 152 -6.17 12.94 -5.34
C ILE A 152 -6.26 12.04 -6.58
N LEU A 153 -7.45 11.50 -6.88
CA LEU A 153 -7.64 10.60 -8.01
C LEU A 153 -7.49 11.30 -9.37
N PHE A 154 -7.77 12.58 -9.44
CA PHE A 154 -7.50 13.38 -10.64
C PHE A 154 -6.01 13.71 -10.79
N GLN A 155 -5.38 14.21 -9.73
CA GLN A 155 -3.98 14.66 -9.76
C GLN A 155 -2.98 13.51 -9.98
N GLN A 156 -3.28 12.29 -9.58
CA GLN A 156 -2.39 11.14 -9.80
C GLN A 156 -2.10 10.90 -11.30
N GLU A 157 -2.98 11.35 -12.19
CA GLU A 157 -2.82 11.18 -13.63
C GLU A 157 -1.75 12.13 -14.22
N GLU A 158 -1.38 13.18 -13.49
CA GLU A 158 -0.31 14.10 -13.87
C GLU A 158 1.10 13.48 -13.72
N TYR A 159 1.22 12.43 -12.90
CA TYR A 159 2.49 11.77 -12.67
C TYR A 159 2.75 10.67 -13.71
N VAL A 160 3.63 10.99 -14.67
CA VAL A 160 4.07 10.03 -15.70
C VAL A 160 4.98 8.95 -15.10
N ASN A 161 5.82 9.31 -14.12
CA ASN A 161 6.66 8.35 -13.42
C ASN A 161 5.82 7.49 -12.47
N PRO A 162 5.76 6.14 -12.67
CA PRO A 162 4.91 5.27 -11.86
C PRO A 162 5.34 5.20 -10.39
N LEU A 163 6.61 5.41 -10.07
CA LEU A 163 7.09 5.45 -8.69
C LEU A 163 6.64 6.74 -7.98
N GLU A 164 6.65 7.89 -8.68
CA GLU A 164 6.07 9.13 -8.15
C GLU A 164 4.56 8.99 -7.93
N ARG A 165 3.85 8.39 -8.89
CA ARG A 165 2.40 8.13 -8.77
C ARG A 165 2.09 7.23 -7.57
N ALA A 166 2.84 6.16 -7.38
CA ALA A 166 2.66 5.22 -6.26
C ALA A 166 2.84 5.92 -4.90
N VAL A 167 3.92 6.68 -4.73
CA VAL A 167 4.20 7.47 -3.52
C VAL A 167 3.12 8.53 -3.29
N PHE A 168 2.71 9.24 -4.33
CA PHE A 168 1.65 10.24 -4.27
C PHE A 168 0.33 9.64 -3.75
N LEU A 169 -0.12 8.55 -4.35
CA LEU A 169 -1.35 7.87 -3.97
C LEU A 169 -1.30 7.36 -2.54
N HIS A 170 -0.22 6.68 -2.15
CA HIS A 170 -0.05 6.15 -0.80
C HIS A 170 -0.15 7.25 0.25
N CYS A 171 0.69 8.26 0.13
CA CYS A 171 0.80 9.32 1.13
C CYS A 171 -0.51 10.08 1.30
N ASN A 172 -1.15 10.47 0.18
CA ASN A 172 -2.37 11.27 0.23
C ASN A 172 -3.59 10.46 0.71
N LEU A 173 -3.76 9.21 0.27
CA LEU A 173 -4.85 8.35 0.75
C LEU A 173 -4.68 8.01 2.24
N ALA A 174 -3.44 7.71 2.68
CA ALA A 174 -3.15 7.46 4.08
C ALA A 174 -3.37 8.70 4.96
N ARG A 175 -3.14 9.91 4.45
CA ARG A 175 -3.41 11.18 5.14
C ARG A 175 -4.89 11.51 5.17
N LEU A 176 -5.60 11.31 4.06
CA LEU A 176 -7.04 11.60 3.94
C LEU A 176 -7.90 10.73 4.89
N GLN A 177 -7.52 9.46 5.09
CA GLN A 177 -8.30 8.51 5.90
C GLN A 177 -9.78 8.45 5.44
N PRO A 178 -10.09 8.08 4.19
CA PRO A 178 -11.45 8.20 3.67
C PRO A 178 -12.48 7.26 4.33
N PHE A 179 -12.02 6.16 4.94
CA PHE A 179 -12.88 5.12 5.51
C PHE A 179 -12.84 5.11 7.05
N ILE A 180 -13.75 4.36 7.67
CA ILE A 180 -13.80 4.22 9.13
C ILE A 180 -12.60 3.45 9.69
N ASP A 181 -12.11 2.44 8.96
CA ASP A 181 -10.92 1.64 9.26
C ASP A 181 -10.26 1.15 7.95
N GLY A 182 -9.11 0.50 8.04
CA GLY A 182 -8.42 -0.09 6.89
C GLY A 182 -7.69 0.89 5.97
N ASN A 183 -7.71 2.18 6.26
CA ASN A 183 -7.18 3.25 5.39
C ASN A 183 -5.72 3.04 4.97
N LYS A 184 -4.83 2.74 5.92
CA LYS A 184 -3.41 2.52 5.61
C LYS A 184 -3.18 1.23 4.82
N ARG A 185 -3.96 0.17 5.12
CA ARG A 185 -3.93 -1.08 4.36
C ARG A 185 -4.37 -0.87 2.91
N THR A 186 -5.44 -0.10 2.73
CA THR A 186 -5.94 0.29 1.39
C THR A 186 -4.93 1.17 0.65
N ALA A 187 -4.33 2.16 1.30
CA ALA A 187 -3.31 3.02 0.68
C ALA A 187 -2.08 2.22 0.21
N ARG A 188 -1.61 1.24 1.02
CA ARG A 188 -0.51 0.33 0.62
C ARG A 188 -0.90 -0.56 -0.56
N MET A 189 -2.14 -1.04 -0.61
CA MET A 189 -2.60 -1.84 -1.75
C MET A 189 -2.69 -1.01 -3.02
N ILE A 190 -3.22 0.21 -2.95
CA ILE A 190 -3.27 1.14 -4.10
C ILE A 190 -1.87 1.50 -4.60
N GLU A 191 -0.90 1.72 -3.70
CA GLU A 191 0.52 1.86 -4.07
C GLU A 191 1.01 0.64 -4.85
N SER A 192 0.71 -0.57 -4.35
CA SER A 192 1.09 -1.81 -5.00
C SER A 192 0.45 -1.98 -6.37
N VAL A 193 -0.82 -1.64 -6.52
CA VAL A 193 -1.54 -1.67 -7.81
C VAL A 193 -0.90 -0.69 -8.80
N ALA A 194 -0.53 0.51 -8.36
CA ALA A 194 0.16 1.49 -9.22
C ALA A 194 1.52 0.96 -9.73
N LEU A 195 2.26 0.26 -8.86
CA LEU A 195 3.54 -0.36 -9.22
C LEU A 195 3.34 -1.56 -10.17
N MET A 196 2.43 -2.47 -9.83
CA MET A 196 2.15 -3.66 -10.63
C MET A 196 1.62 -3.30 -12.04
N ASN A 197 0.82 -2.24 -12.17
CA ASN A 197 0.39 -1.69 -13.46
C ASN A 197 1.57 -1.23 -14.33
N ALA A 198 2.67 -0.83 -13.70
CA ALA A 198 3.88 -0.41 -14.40
C ALA A 198 4.92 -1.55 -14.51
N ASP A 199 4.51 -2.77 -14.25
CA ASP A 199 5.38 -3.95 -14.24
C ASP A 199 6.53 -3.82 -13.22
N ILE A 200 6.26 -3.19 -12.06
CA ILE A 200 7.25 -3.00 -10.99
C ILE A 200 6.85 -3.85 -9.79
N ILE A 201 7.83 -4.54 -9.21
CA ILE A 201 7.66 -5.34 -8.00
C ILE A 201 7.39 -4.41 -6.81
N PRO A 202 6.26 -4.55 -6.08
CA PRO A 202 6.07 -3.86 -4.82
C PRO A 202 7.01 -4.45 -3.76
N VAL A 203 7.91 -3.63 -3.21
CA VAL A 203 8.94 -4.08 -2.25
C VAL A 203 8.58 -3.70 -0.83
N TYR A 204 8.62 -4.66 0.06
CA TYR A 204 8.34 -4.50 1.48
C TYR A 204 9.40 -5.21 2.34
N SER A 205 9.55 -4.76 3.58
CA SER A 205 10.51 -5.33 4.51
C SER A 205 9.81 -5.87 5.76
N ALA A 206 10.22 -7.05 6.20
CA ALA A 206 9.79 -7.66 7.46
C ALA A 206 10.63 -7.20 8.67
N LYS A 207 11.68 -6.39 8.45
CA LYS A 207 12.58 -5.91 9.50
C LYS A 207 11.90 -4.82 10.33
N ASP A 208 11.87 -4.94 11.66
CA ASP A 208 11.25 -3.94 12.56
C ASP A 208 11.81 -2.52 12.37
N ALA A 209 13.10 -2.40 12.07
CA ALA A 209 13.75 -1.12 11.77
C ALA A 209 13.13 -0.41 10.55
N ASP A 210 12.76 -1.16 9.52
CA ASP A 210 12.17 -0.62 8.29
C ASP A 210 10.70 -0.24 8.51
N ILE A 211 9.97 -1.01 9.30
CA ILE A 211 8.61 -0.64 9.75
C ILE A 211 8.64 0.68 10.52
N LEU A 212 9.65 0.88 11.37
CA LEU A 212 9.79 2.14 12.12
C LEU A 212 10.13 3.31 11.19
N LYS A 213 11.01 3.11 10.18
CA LYS A 213 11.32 4.12 9.16
C LYS A 213 10.07 4.51 8.38
N TYR A 214 9.31 3.52 7.90
CA TYR A 214 8.02 3.73 7.23
C TYR A 214 7.07 4.61 8.06
N ARG A 215 6.87 4.25 9.35
CA ARG A 215 5.97 5.01 10.24
C ARG A 215 6.42 6.45 10.43
N LYS A 216 7.71 6.67 10.66
CA LYS A 216 8.28 8.03 10.85
C LYS A 216 8.13 8.86 9.59
N ALA A 217 8.44 8.29 8.43
CA ALA A 217 8.34 8.97 7.15
C ALA A 217 6.89 9.38 6.82
N LEU A 218 5.94 8.49 7.09
CA LEU A 218 4.53 8.77 6.84
C LEU A 218 3.96 9.81 7.82
N ILE A 219 4.38 9.80 9.10
CA ILE A 219 4.02 10.84 10.08
C ILE A 219 4.57 12.19 9.64
N ALA A 220 5.82 12.26 9.19
CA ALA A 220 6.40 13.51 8.67
C ALA A 220 5.56 14.06 7.51
N PHE A 221 5.15 13.21 6.57
CA PHE A 221 4.25 13.62 5.48
C PHE A 221 2.90 14.14 6.00
N TYR A 222 2.29 13.49 7.00
CA TYR A 222 1.01 13.96 7.54
C TYR A 222 1.08 15.37 8.06
N GLU A 223 2.19 15.79 8.65
CA GLU A 223 2.39 17.09 9.27
C GLU A 223 2.83 18.17 8.28
N THR A 224 3.63 17.80 7.29
CA THR A 224 4.31 18.78 6.42
C THR A 224 3.83 18.79 4.97
N GLU A 225 3.18 17.70 4.51
CA GLU A 225 2.88 17.41 3.10
C GLU A 225 4.14 17.30 2.21
N ASP A 226 5.31 17.14 2.84
CA ASP A 226 6.58 16.90 2.16
C ASP A 226 6.81 15.39 1.97
N TYR A 227 6.92 14.97 0.72
CA TYR A 227 7.11 13.56 0.35
C TYR A 227 8.52 13.05 0.62
N SER A 228 9.52 13.92 0.80
CA SER A 228 10.95 13.57 0.77
C SER A 228 11.30 12.37 1.65
N SER A 229 10.85 12.37 2.90
CA SER A 229 11.15 11.26 3.84
C SER A 229 10.52 9.93 3.42
N TYR A 230 9.29 9.97 2.89
CA TYR A 230 8.63 8.75 2.44
C TYR A 230 9.22 8.26 1.11
N ALA A 231 9.52 9.17 0.19
CA ALA A 231 10.16 8.88 -1.07
C ALA A 231 11.55 8.23 -0.88
N ASP A 232 12.37 8.76 0.05
CA ASP A 232 13.67 8.13 0.38
C ASP A 232 13.49 6.72 0.93
N TYR A 233 12.58 6.53 1.90
CA TYR A 233 12.29 5.20 2.43
C TYR A 233 11.87 4.24 1.31
N PHE A 234 10.92 4.65 0.47
CA PHE A 234 10.36 3.83 -0.60
C PHE A 234 11.41 3.46 -1.66
N LEU A 235 12.16 4.43 -2.16
CA LEU A 235 13.18 4.20 -3.19
C LEU A 235 14.36 3.37 -2.66
N ASP A 236 14.77 3.59 -1.42
CA ASP A 236 15.85 2.82 -0.80
C ASP A 236 15.48 1.34 -0.64
N ARG A 237 14.20 1.01 -0.33
CA ARG A 237 13.74 -0.39 -0.28
C ARG A 237 13.81 -1.05 -1.65
N GLN A 238 13.38 -0.36 -2.71
CA GLN A 238 13.47 -0.85 -4.08
C GLN A 238 14.93 -1.14 -4.48
N ILE A 239 15.83 -0.21 -4.21
CA ILE A 239 17.26 -0.34 -4.55
C ILE A 239 17.94 -1.45 -3.72
N GLU A 240 17.64 -1.56 -2.43
CA GLU A 240 18.18 -2.63 -1.60
C GLU A 240 17.81 -4.01 -2.14
N ARG A 241 16.55 -4.22 -2.50
CA ARG A 241 16.14 -5.48 -3.11
C ARG A 241 16.92 -5.80 -4.39
N ILE A 242 17.11 -4.82 -5.27
CA ILE A 242 17.90 -5.01 -6.50
C ILE A 242 19.31 -5.46 -6.16
N LYS A 243 19.98 -4.77 -5.23
CA LYS A 243 21.36 -5.08 -4.82
C LYS A 243 21.51 -6.40 -4.05
N GLU A 244 20.46 -6.90 -3.40
CA GLU A 244 20.50 -8.18 -2.70
C GLU A 244 20.41 -9.37 -3.68
N ILE A 245 19.99 -9.13 -4.91
CA ILE A 245 19.83 -10.16 -5.95
C ILE A 245 21.00 -10.15 -6.97
N GLU A 246 21.65 -8.99 -7.16
CA GLU A 246 22.90 -8.89 -7.96
C GLU A 246 24.04 -9.71 -7.37
#